data_8218e406ffa93f3034d67616aa3b48da
#
_entry.id   8218e406ffa93f3034d67616aa3b48da
#
_cell.length_a   1.000
_cell.length_b   1.000
_cell.length_c   1.000
_cell.angle_alpha   90.00
_cell.angle_beta   90.00
_cell.angle_gamma   90.00
#
_symmetry.space_group_name_H-M   'P 1'
#
loop_
_entity.id
_entity.type
_entity.pdbx_description
1 polymer ?
#
loop_
_entity_poly.entity_id
_entity_poly.type
_entity_poly.pdbx_seq_one_letter_code
_entity_poly.pdbx_strand_id
1 'polypeptide(L)'
;MRYVGNKLAIALCVAGMGAAAFGQTGSVAARTVPGSNPIIRDKFTADPAALVVGDRLYLYVGHDQAQRDEMFNMREWLVYSTTDMMHWQDHGPIMNVSDFRWAKADAWASQTIAKNGKYWFYAAIEHDATHPGKAIAVAVADTPTGPFVDAKGSALVTNQMTPKGTHSWEDIDPTVYTDEAGTTWIAWGNRQAYIAKLKPNMIEMDGPITEITPPHFEEGPWLHKRGALWYLTYASLDRSKHRDERVSYATATNPLGPWTYRGELTESGKYSFTIHPGIAEFRGQSYLFLHNANLAIGDMSGAIGRRAVTVERLYYNPDGTMRPVVQTDAGVTAPATR
;
A
#
# COMPACT_ATOMS: atom_id res chain seq x y z
N MET A 1 -32.54 28.60 73.75
CA MET A 1 -33.24 29.81 73.31
C MET A 1 -33.88 29.53 71.98
N ARG A 2 -35.17 29.67 71.92
CA ARG A 2 -36.03 29.50 70.74
C ARG A 2 -35.88 30.73 69.83
N TYR A 3 -35.87 30.57 68.55
CA TYR A 3 -36.43 31.57 67.63
C TYR A 3 -37.18 30.88 66.49
N VAL A 4 -38.35 31.44 66.31
CA VAL A 4 -39.48 30.99 65.50
C VAL A 4 -39.40 31.64 64.14
N GLY A 5 -39.75 30.91 63.12
CA GLY A 5 -40.56 31.09 61.94
C GLY A 5 -40.39 32.29 61.04
N ASN A 6 -40.47 32.06 59.79
CA ASN A 6 -41.54 32.59 58.94
C ASN A 6 -41.58 31.87 57.60
N LYS A 7 -42.73 31.30 57.31
CA LYS A 7 -43.05 30.75 56.00
C LYS A 7 -43.47 31.89 55.08
N LEU A 8 -42.77 32.07 53.95
CA LEU A 8 -43.25 32.91 52.86
C LEU A 8 -43.58 31.98 51.65
N ALA A 9 -44.89 31.93 51.36
CA ALA A 9 -45.37 31.24 50.18
C ALA A 9 -45.15 32.13 48.96
N ILE A 10 -44.43 31.61 47.98
CA ILE A 10 -44.29 32.24 46.65
C ILE A 10 -45.07 31.39 45.66
N ALA A 11 -46.04 32.02 45.01
CA ALA A 11 -46.87 31.43 43.96
C ALA A 11 -46.04 31.12 42.73
N LEU A 12 -46.09 29.89 42.19
CA LEU A 12 -45.49 29.47 40.96
C LEU A 12 -46.41 29.89 39.78
N CYS A 13 -45.96 30.87 39.01
CA CYS A 13 -46.50 31.08 37.67
C CYS A 13 -45.89 30.05 36.70
N VAL A 14 -46.68 29.12 36.23
CA VAL A 14 -46.30 28.18 35.17
C VAL A 14 -46.38 28.92 33.83
N ALA A 15 -45.26 29.38 33.31
CA ALA A 15 -45.13 29.80 31.91
C ALA A 15 -44.80 28.58 31.07
N GLY A 16 -45.70 28.21 30.17
CA GLY A 16 -45.51 27.12 29.22
C GLY A 16 -44.41 27.51 28.24
N MET A 17 -43.26 26.82 28.32
CA MET A 17 -42.25 26.84 27.26
C MET A 17 -42.54 25.73 26.25
N GLY A 18 -42.91 26.15 25.04
CA GLY A 18 -43.04 25.25 23.90
C GLY A 18 -41.71 24.55 23.62
N ALA A 19 -41.73 23.24 23.60
CA ALA A 19 -40.58 22.42 23.17
C ALA A 19 -40.33 22.68 21.68
N ALA A 20 -39.30 23.43 21.37
CA ALA A 20 -38.75 23.49 20.04
C ALA A 20 -38.14 22.11 19.74
N ALA A 21 -38.77 21.37 18.83
CA ALA A 21 -38.20 20.15 18.28
C ALA A 21 -36.93 20.55 17.52
N PHE A 22 -35.78 20.30 18.10
CA PHE A 22 -34.52 20.27 17.33
C PHE A 22 -34.61 19.12 16.34
N GLY A 23 -34.91 19.44 15.09
CA GLY A 23 -34.76 18.49 13.97
C GLY A 23 -33.34 17.98 13.96
N GLN A 24 -33.16 16.69 14.20
CA GLN A 24 -31.94 15.99 13.85
C GLN A 24 -31.71 16.23 12.36
N THR A 25 -30.77 17.13 12.02
CA THR A 25 -30.19 17.17 10.69
C THR A 25 -29.38 15.88 10.54
N GLY A 26 -30.04 14.84 10.01
CA GLY A 26 -29.35 13.66 9.57
C GLY A 26 -28.22 14.11 8.63
N SER A 27 -27.00 13.83 9.00
CA SER A 27 -25.84 14.00 8.13
C SER A 27 -26.15 13.16 6.89
N VAL A 28 -26.50 13.83 5.80
CA VAL A 28 -26.56 13.20 4.48
C VAL A 28 -25.11 12.75 4.22
N ALA A 29 -24.85 11.45 4.30
CA ALA A 29 -23.58 10.90 3.89
C ALA A 29 -23.26 11.43 2.50
N ALA A 30 -22.21 12.20 2.37
CA ALA A 30 -21.82 12.77 1.10
C ALA A 30 -21.74 11.63 0.09
N ARG A 31 -22.52 11.70 -1.00
CA ARG A 31 -22.49 10.71 -2.06
C ARG A 31 -21.06 10.60 -2.57
N THR A 32 -20.43 9.45 -2.37
CA THR A 32 -19.09 9.19 -2.88
C THR A 32 -19.14 9.22 -4.40
N VAL A 33 -18.33 10.08 -5.00
CA VAL A 33 -18.17 10.13 -6.45
C VAL A 33 -17.32 8.94 -6.87
N PRO A 34 -17.79 8.07 -7.79
CA PRO A 34 -16.97 6.97 -8.29
C PRO A 34 -15.61 7.45 -8.81
N GLY A 35 -14.53 6.77 -8.44
CA GLY A 35 -13.16 7.15 -8.80
C GLY A 35 -12.50 8.20 -7.88
N SER A 36 -13.22 8.72 -6.87
CA SER A 36 -12.63 9.63 -5.88
C SER A 36 -11.84 8.88 -4.80
N ASN A 37 -10.82 9.54 -4.27
CA ASN A 37 -9.95 9.01 -3.20
C ASN A 37 -10.54 9.16 -1.80
N PRO A 38 -10.30 8.21 -0.88
CA PRO A 38 -9.72 6.89 -1.14
C PRO A 38 -10.66 6.01 -1.96
N ILE A 39 -10.09 5.10 -2.77
CA ILE A 39 -10.89 4.27 -3.69
C ILE A 39 -11.59 3.09 -3.02
N ILE A 40 -11.13 2.67 -1.84
CA ILE A 40 -11.75 1.66 -0.97
C ILE A 40 -12.11 2.36 0.34
N ARG A 41 -13.36 2.23 0.79
CA ARG A 41 -13.88 3.04 1.90
C ARG A 41 -14.54 2.25 3.02
N ASP A 42 -14.75 0.97 2.83
CA ASP A 42 -15.37 0.06 3.81
C ASP A 42 -14.35 -0.71 4.65
N LYS A 43 -13.08 -0.65 4.25
CA LYS A 43 -11.93 -1.25 4.95
C LYS A 43 -10.73 -0.29 4.92
N PHE A 44 -9.89 -0.34 5.95
CA PHE A 44 -8.59 0.29 5.90
C PHE A 44 -7.64 -0.60 5.09
N THR A 45 -6.98 0.00 4.11
CA THR A 45 -6.13 -0.72 3.15
C THR A 45 -4.84 0.02 2.89
N ALA A 46 -3.76 -0.71 2.65
CA ALA A 46 -2.43 -0.15 2.49
C ALA A 46 -1.62 -0.85 1.40
N ASP A 47 -0.49 -0.27 1.07
CA ASP A 47 0.59 -0.86 0.26
C ASP A 47 0.08 -1.42 -1.07
N PRO A 48 -0.50 -0.56 -1.94
CA PRO A 48 -1.19 -0.98 -3.14
C PRO A 48 -0.24 -1.50 -4.21
N ALA A 49 -0.54 -2.68 -4.76
CA ALA A 49 0.18 -3.26 -5.89
C ALA A 49 -0.79 -3.66 -7.00
N ALA A 50 -0.65 -3.06 -8.17
CA ALA A 50 -1.55 -3.29 -9.28
C ALA A 50 -0.99 -4.29 -10.30
N LEU A 51 -1.87 -5.14 -10.83
CA LEU A 51 -1.60 -6.09 -11.91
C LEU A 51 -2.67 -5.97 -12.99
N VAL A 52 -2.27 -5.77 -14.24
CA VAL A 52 -3.19 -5.76 -15.38
C VAL A 52 -3.21 -7.13 -16.03
N VAL A 53 -4.41 -7.70 -16.19
CA VAL A 53 -4.64 -8.97 -16.89
C VAL A 53 -5.78 -8.78 -17.88
N GLY A 54 -5.45 -8.79 -19.16
CA GLY A 54 -6.41 -8.53 -20.23
C GLY A 54 -7.00 -7.12 -20.14
N ASP A 55 -8.31 -7.02 -20.03
CA ASP A 55 -9.07 -5.76 -19.94
C ASP A 55 -9.37 -5.32 -18.49
N ARG A 56 -8.78 -5.97 -17.51
CA ARG A 56 -9.03 -5.77 -16.08
C ARG A 56 -7.76 -5.47 -15.31
N LEU A 57 -7.83 -4.52 -14.40
CA LEU A 57 -6.79 -4.24 -13.42
C LEU A 57 -7.19 -4.87 -12.08
N TYR A 58 -6.27 -5.61 -11.47
CA TYR A 58 -6.37 -6.17 -10.13
C TYR A 58 -5.48 -5.35 -9.20
N LEU A 59 -5.98 -5.03 -8.01
CA LEU A 59 -5.29 -4.27 -6.99
C LEU A 59 -5.17 -5.11 -5.73
N TYR A 60 -3.96 -5.51 -5.40
CA TYR A 60 -3.63 -6.22 -4.19
C TYR A 60 -3.26 -5.20 -3.11
N VAL A 61 -3.78 -5.39 -1.90
CA VAL A 61 -3.58 -4.45 -0.79
C VAL A 61 -3.44 -5.21 0.53
N GLY A 62 -2.71 -4.67 1.47
CA GLY A 62 -2.75 -5.10 2.85
C GLY A 62 -4.04 -4.64 3.53
N HIS A 63 -4.57 -5.44 4.47
CA HIS A 63 -5.71 -5.08 5.30
C HIS A 63 -5.22 -4.53 6.64
N ASP A 64 -5.31 -3.22 6.82
CA ASP A 64 -4.98 -2.56 8.09
C ASP A 64 -6.10 -2.81 9.10
N GLN A 65 -5.80 -3.53 10.17
CA GLN A 65 -6.76 -3.97 11.21
C GLN A 65 -6.42 -3.40 12.60
N ALA A 66 -5.51 -2.42 12.67
CA ALA A 66 -5.05 -1.85 13.93
C ALA A 66 -6.17 -1.17 14.71
N GLN A 67 -6.23 -1.47 16.00
CA GLN A 67 -7.11 -0.80 16.95
C GLN A 67 -6.56 0.58 17.32
N ARG A 68 -7.24 1.33 18.20
CA ARG A 68 -6.92 2.74 18.50
C ARG A 68 -5.48 2.97 18.93
N ASP A 69 -4.91 2.05 19.71
CA ASP A 69 -3.59 2.19 20.33
C ASP A 69 -2.52 1.28 19.67
N GLU A 70 -2.84 0.70 18.50
CA GLU A 70 -1.91 -0.15 17.74
C GLU A 70 -1.28 0.63 16.58
N MET A 71 -0.02 0.34 16.26
CA MET A 71 0.63 0.88 15.08
C MET A 71 0.24 0.08 13.83
N PHE A 72 0.64 -1.19 13.76
CA PHE A 72 0.33 -2.08 12.64
C PHE A 72 -0.29 -3.37 13.18
N ASN A 73 -1.37 -3.81 12.55
CA ASN A 73 -1.97 -5.12 12.76
C ASN A 73 -2.56 -5.54 11.43
N MET A 74 -1.86 -6.42 10.71
CA MET A 74 -2.23 -6.86 9.37
C MET A 74 -2.08 -8.37 9.32
N ARG A 75 -3.16 -9.09 9.01
CA ARG A 75 -3.21 -10.55 9.05
C ARG A 75 -3.47 -11.19 7.70
N GLU A 76 -3.96 -10.42 6.74
CA GLU A 76 -4.41 -10.91 5.45
C GLU A 76 -4.20 -9.87 4.35
N TRP A 77 -4.22 -10.34 3.12
CA TRP A 77 -4.18 -9.52 1.92
C TRP A 77 -5.51 -9.62 1.18
N LEU A 78 -5.97 -8.49 0.67
CA LEU A 78 -7.19 -8.37 -0.10
C LEU A 78 -6.88 -8.13 -1.57
N VAL A 79 -7.83 -8.51 -2.45
CA VAL A 79 -7.76 -8.14 -3.86
C VAL A 79 -9.07 -7.50 -4.31
N TYR A 80 -8.92 -6.42 -5.03
CA TYR A 80 -9.99 -5.72 -5.73
C TYR A 80 -9.73 -5.73 -7.23
N SER A 81 -10.75 -5.52 -8.05
CA SER A 81 -10.54 -5.36 -9.49
C SER A 81 -11.45 -4.32 -10.09
N THR A 82 -11.01 -3.76 -11.21
CA THR A 82 -11.75 -2.76 -11.97
C THR A 82 -11.56 -2.93 -13.48
N THR A 83 -12.54 -2.46 -14.25
CA THR A 83 -12.41 -2.32 -15.70
C THR A 83 -12.45 -0.86 -16.15
N ASP A 84 -12.63 0.11 -15.22
CA ASP A 84 -12.81 1.53 -15.56
C ASP A 84 -12.09 2.49 -14.60
N MET A 85 -11.37 1.97 -13.59
CA MET A 85 -10.69 2.72 -12.51
C MET A 85 -11.63 3.48 -11.55
N MET A 86 -12.95 3.38 -11.76
CA MET A 86 -13.94 4.11 -10.96
C MET A 86 -14.76 3.19 -10.07
N HIS A 87 -15.06 1.99 -10.55
CA HIS A 87 -15.85 0.99 -9.84
C HIS A 87 -14.97 -0.21 -9.52
N TRP A 88 -14.90 -0.54 -8.24
CA TRP A 88 -14.04 -1.60 -7.72
C TRP A 88 -14.88 -2.77 -7.21
N GLN A 89 -14.59 -3.95 -7.71
CA GLN A 89 -15.15 -5.21 -7.23
C GLN A 89 -14.26 -5.76 -6.12
N ASP A 90 -14.80 -5.96 -4.93
CA ASP A 90 -14.15 -6.67 -3.84
C ASP A 90 -14.21 -8.18 -4.08
N HIS A 91 -13.07 -8.86 -4.02
CA HIS A 91 -12.97 -10.33 -4.10
C HIS A 91 -12.63 -10.96 -2.73
N GLY A 92 -12.50 -10.14 -1.69
CA GLY A 92 -12.16 -10.58 -0.34
C GLY A 92 -10.67 -10.92 -0.16
N PRO A 93 -10.36 -11.62 0.94
CA PRO A 93 -9.00 -12.04 1.24
C PRO A 93 -8.54 -13.15 0.30
N ILE A 94 -7.30 -13.03 -0.19
CA ILE A 94 -6.65 -14.02 -1.06
C ILE A 94 -5.73 -14.97 -0.28
N MET A 95 -5.16 -14.50 0.82
CA MET A 95 -4.31 -15.24 1.74
C MET A 95 -4.35 -14.60 3.12
N ASN A 96 -4.09 -15.43 4.12
CA ASN A 96 -3.79 -15.02 5.50
C ASN A 96 -2.33 -15.37 5.82
N VAL A 97 -1.69 -14.63 6.73
CA VAL A 97 -0.31 -14.94 7.14
C VAL A 97 -0.17 -16.36 7.67
N SER A 98 -1.20 -16.92 8.30
CA SER A 98 -1.23 -18.31 8.81
C SER A 98 -1.20 -19.40 7.72
N ASP A 99 -1.41 -19.04 6.45
CA ASP A 99 -1.29 -19.98 5.33
C ASP A 99 0.18 -20.31 5.02
N PHE A 100 1.10 -19.50 5.51
CA PHE A 100 2.54 -19.77 5.54
C PHE A 100 2.91 -20.39 6.88
N ARG A 101 3.11 -21.71 6.94
CA ARG A 101 3.34 -22.45 8.20
C ARG A 101 4.55 -22.01 9.00
N TRP A 102 5.50 -21.33 8.34
CA TRP A 102 6.74 -20.80 8.89
C TRP A 102 6.63 -19.32 9.29
N ALA A 103 5.50 -18.68 8.98
CA ALA A 103 5.25 -17.28 9.32
C ALA A 103 4.71 -17.15 10.75
N LYS A 104 5.03 -16.03 11.38
CA LYS A 104 4.57 -15.69 12.73
C LYS A 104 3.45 -14.65 12.71
N ALA A 105 3.62 -13.59 11.90
CA ALA A 105 2.76 -12.41 11.90
C ALA A 105 3.00 -11.55 10.66
N ASP A 106 2.24 -10.47 10.56
CA ASP A 106 2.49 -9.31 9.69
C ASP A 106 2.31 -9.58 8.19
N ALA A 107 1.08 -9.51 7.74
CA ALA A 107 0.74 -9.52 6.32
C ALA A 107 1.02 -8.14 5.69
N TRP A 108 2.32 -7.78 5.52
CA TRP A 108 2.75 -6.47 5.05
C TRP A 108 2.76 -6.39 3.52
N ALA A 109 3.40 -5.36 2.96
CA ALA A 109 3.37 -5.06 1.53
C ALA A 109 3.66 -6.27 0.63
N SER A 110 2.95 -6.32 -0.50
CA SER A 110 2.99 -7.44 -1.43
C SER A 110 2.90 -6.99 -2.87
N GLN A 111 3.32 -7.85 -3.79
CA GLN A 111 3.07 -7.68 -5.22
C GLN A 111 2.79 -9.02 -5.90
N THR A 112 1.86 -9.00 -6.86
CA THR A 112 1.56 -10.17 -7.71
C THR A 112 2.02 -9.88 -9.14
N ILE A 113 2.60 -10.89 -9.80
CA ILE A 113 2.86 -10.87 -11.23
C ILE A 113 2.31 -12.12 -11.92
N ALA A 114 1.98 -11.98 -13.21
CA ALA A 114 1.60 -13.10 -14.07
C ALA A 114 2.84 -13.62 -14.81
N LYS A 115 3.11 -14.94 -14.70
CA LYS A 115 4.16 -15.60 -15.47
C LYS A 115 3.87 -17.08 -15.68
N ASN A 116 4.11 -17.55 -16.89
CA ASN A 116 3.95 -18.98 -17.27
C ASN A 116 2.54 -19.51 -16.97
N GLY A 117 1.49 -18.72 -17.20
CA GLY A 117 0.10 -19.11 -16.97
C GLY A 117 -0.30 -19.19 -15.48
N LYS A 118 0.54 -18.72 -14.58
CA LYS A 118 0.32 -18.66 -13.14
C LYS A 118 0.44 -17.22 -12.64
N TYR A 119 -0.08 -17.00 -11.41
CA TYR A 119 0.03 -15.74 -10.67
C TYR A 119 0.90 -15.98 -9.46
N TRP A 120 1.98 -15.20 -9.34
CA TRP A 120 3.00 -15.33 -8.31
C TRP A 120 2.90 -14.15 -7.37
N PHE A 121 2.58 -14.41 -6.12
CA PHE A 121 2.37 -13.42 -5.07
C PHE A 121 3.58 -13.42 -4.14
N TYR A 122 4.22 -12.26 -3.98
CA TYR A 122 5.35 -12.05 -3.08
C TYR A 122 4.92 -11.10 -1.98
N ALA A 123 5.23 -11.41 -0.71
CA ALA A 123 4.78 -10.61 0.41
C ALA A 123 5.82 -10.57 1.53
N ALA A 124 5.88 -9.43 2.21
CA ALA A 124 6.67 -9.28 3.41
C ALA A 124 5.89 -9.80 4.62
N ILE A 125 6.53 -10.66 5.43
CA ILE A 125 5.95 -11.24 6.64
C ILE A 125 6.98 -11.37 7.75
N GLU A 126 6.55 -11.49 9.00
CA GLU A 126 7.42 -11.84 10.11
C GLU A 126 7.69 -13.34 10.12
N HIS A 127 8.95 -13.75 10.03
CA HIS A 127 9.34 -15.15 10.16
C HIS A 127 9.20 -15.64 11.60
N ASP A 128 9.10 -16.95 11.80
CA ASP A 128 9.12 -17.55 13.12
C ASP A 128 10.51 -17.44 13.79
N ALA A 129 10.65 -18.02 14.99
CA ALA A 129 11.88 -17.92 15.76
C ALA A 129 13.08 -18.67 15.12
N THR A 130 12.89 -19.45 14.05
CA THR A 130 13.99 -20.16 13.37
C THR A 130 14.84 -19.21 12.52
N HIS A 131 14.23 -18.15 11.98
CA HIS A 131 14.90 -17.08 11.22
C HIS A 131 14.34 -15.71 11.62
N PRO A 132 14.62 -15.20 12.83
CA PRO A 132 13.99 -13.99 13.34
C PRO A 132 14.19 -12.79 12.42
N GLY A 133 13.10 -12.02 12.21
CA GLY A 133 13.05 -10.83 11.39
C GLY A 133 12.04 -10.96 10.25
N LYS A 134 11.95 -9.90 9.46
CA LYS A 134 11.12 -9.92 8.27
C LYS A 134 11.72 -10.81 7.19
N ALA A 135 10.83 -11.35 6.38
CA ALA A 135 11.15 -12.28 5.32
C ALA A 135 10.21 -12.08 4.14
N ILE A 136 10.61 -12.50 2.97
CA ILE A 136 9.75 -12.47 1.78
C ILE A 136 9.22 -13.88 1.51
N ALA A 137 7.90 -13.99 1.54
CA ALA A 137 7.16 -15.17 1.14
C ALA A 137 6.92 -15.20 -0.37
N VAL A 138 6.63 -16.37 -0.91
CA VAL A 138 6.12 -16.54 -2.27
C VAL A 138 4.97 -17.54 -2.29
N ALA A 139 3.84 -17.12 -2.89
CA ALA A 139 2.69 -17.98 -3.13
C ALA A 139 2.33 -18.01 -4.61
N VAL A 140 1.51 -18.99 -5.02
CA VAL A 140 1.11 -19.18 -6.41
C VAL A 140 -0.36 -19.53 -6.51
N ALA A 141 -1.01 -19.06 -7.59
CA ALA A 141 -2.38 -19.37 -7.94
C ALA A 141 -2.56 -19.57 -9.46
N ASP A 142 -3.69 -20.15 -9.84
CA ASP A 142 -4.10 -20.31 -11.24
C ASP A 142 -4.91 -19.11 -11.74
N THR A 143 -5.43 -18.29 -10.85
CA THR A 143 -6.22 -17.10 -11.17
C THR A 143 -5.70 -15.88 -10.39
N PRO A 144 -5.92 -14.64 -10.88
CA PRO A 144 -5.46 -13.43 -10.18
C PRO A 144 -6.14 -13.20 -8.82
N THR A 145 -7.27 -13.85 -8.58
CA THR A 145 -8.02 -13.77 -7.33
C THR A 145 -7.80 -14.98 -6.40
N GLY A 146 -6.86 -15.87 -6.76
CA GLY A 146 -6.55 -17.07 -5.98
C GLY A 146 -7.49 -18.27 -6.30
N PRO A 147 -7.55 -19.26 -5.41
CA PRO A 147 -6.83 -19.32 -4.14
C PRO A 147 -5.32 -19.41 -4.32
N PHE A 148 -4.58 -18.63 -3.54
CA PHE A 148 -3.13 -18.73 -3.50
C PHE A 148 -2.69 -19.79 -2.48
N VAL A 149 -1.56 -20.43 -2.74
CA VAL A 149 -0.94 -21.40 -1.83
C VAL A 149 0.54 -21.10 -1.69
N ASP A 150 1.12 -21.37 -0.52
CA ASP A 150 2.57 -21.27 -0.31
C ASP A 150 3.31 -22.12 -1.36
N ALA A 151 4.10 -21.46 -2.21
CA ALA A 151 4.74 -22.08 -3.36
C ALA A 151 6.04 -22.80 -3.00
N LYS A 152 6.65 -22.48 -1.84
CA LYS A 152 7.99 -22.93 -1.46
C LYS A 152 8.00 -23.72 -0.15
N GLY A 153 7.08 -23.46 0.77
CA GLY A 153 7.06 -24.02 2.11
C GLY A 153 8.12 -23.44 3.06
N SER A 154 8.78 -22.35 2.63
CA SER A 154 9.78 -21.60 3.41
C SER A 154 9.92 -20.20 2.80
N ALA A 155 10.58 -19.27 3.52
CA ALA A 155 10.88 -17.95 2.97
C ALA A 155 11.72 -18.01 1.67
N LEU A 156 11.46 -17.10 0.75
CA LEU A 156 12.29 -16.84 -0.42
C LEU A 156 13.54 -16.04 -0.02
N VAL A 157 13.35 -15.03 0.83
CA VAL A 157 14.39 -14.22 1.45
C VAL A 157 14.19 -14.25 2.94
N THR A 158 15.27 -14.47 3.70
CA THR A 158 15.30 -14.32 5.15
C THR A 158 16.25 -13.20 5.53
N ASN A 159 16.06 -12.60 6.70
CA ASN A 159 16.90 -11.49 7.20
C ASN A 159 18.39 -11.83 7.22
N GLN A 160 18.76 -13.13 7.39
CA GLN A 160 20.15 -13.58 7.37
C GLN A 160 20.78 -13.63 5.97
N MET A 161 20.00 -13.55 4.90
CA MET A 161 20.49 -13.57 3.51
C MET A 161 20.98 -12.20 3.06
N THR A 162 20.58 -11.12 3.72
CA THR A 162 20.95 -9.74 3.39
C THR A 162 22.14 -9.30 4.27
N PRO A 163 23.38 -9.35 3.76
CA PRO A 163 24.57 -9.28 4.59
C PRO A 163 24.89 -7.91 5.21
N LYS A 164 24.17 -6.87 4.79
CA LYS A 164 24.35 -5.51 5.34
C LYS A 164 23.15 -5.07 6.19
N GLY A 165 22.25 -5.99 6.50
CA GLY A 165 21.11 -5.74 7.34
C GLY A 165 21.49 -5.19 8.72
N THR A 166 20.86 -4.08 9.10
CA THR A 166 21.11 -3.39 10.36
C THR A 166 19.98 -3.55 11.37
N HIS A 167 18.85 -4.10 10.94
CA HIS A 167 17.66 -4.28 11.77
C HIS A 167 16.77 -5.42 11.28
N SER A 168 15.84 -5.88 12.11
CA SER A 168 15.04 -7.08 11.86
C SER A 168 13.91 -6.92 10.83
N TRP A 169 13.60 -5.70 10.39
CA TRP A 169 12.57 -5.44 9.37
C TRP A 169 13.14 -4.91 8.06
N GLU A 170 14.36 -5.30 7.70
CA GLU A 170 15.01 -4.85 6.48
C GLU A 170 14.49 -5.52 5.23
N ASP A 171 14.08 -6.78 5.32
CA ASP A 171 13.62 -7.56 4.17
C ASP A 171 12.10 -7.45 4.02
N ILE A 172 11.65 -6.25 3.58
CA ILE A 172 10.24 -5.94 3.34
C ILE A 172 10.02 -5.42 1.92
N ASP A 173 8.76 -5.28 1.54
CA ASP A 173 8.27 -4.58 0.36
C ASP A 173 8.80 -5.14 -0.96
N PRO A 174 8.56 -6.42 -1.24
CA PRO A 174 9.03 -7.01 -2.48
C PRO A 174 8.33 -6.42 -3.70
N THR A 175 9.11 -6.05 -4.72
CA THR A 175 8.64 -5.69 -6.05
C THR A 175 9.25 -6.62 -7.09
N VAL A 176 8.45 -7.08 -8.05
CA VAL A 176 8.86 -8.08 -9.03
C VAL A 176 8.50 -7.63 -10.43
N TYR A 177 9.46 -7.73 -11.35
CA TYR A 177 9.29 -7.36 -12.75
C TYR A 177 9.95 -8.38 -13.67
N THR A 178 9.23 -8.80 -14.72
CA THR A 178 9.81 -9.63 -15.80
C THR A 178 10.07 -8.73 -17.00
N ASP A 179 11.31 -8.68 -17.45
CA ASP A 179 11.72 -7.92 -18.62
C ASP A 179 11.38 -8.61 -19.95
N GLU A 180 11.62 -7.92 -21.06
CA GLU A 180 11.32 -8.40 -22.41
C GLU A 180 12.18 -9.62 -22.82
N ALA A 181 13.32 -9.82 -22.15
CA ALA A 181 14.17 -11.00 -22.32
C ALA A 181 13.66 -12.21 -21.52
N GLY A 182 12.58 -12.04 -20.73
CA GLY A 182 11.99 -13.07 -19.89
C GLY A 182 12.70 -13.24 -18.55
N THR A 183 13.70 -12.40 -18.22
CA THR A 183 14.37 -12.40 -16.93
C THR A 183 13.45 -11.77 -15.90
N THR A 184 13.24 -12.46 -14.77
CA THR A 184 12.48 -11.92 -13.64
C THR A 184 13.43 -11.39 -12.58
N TRP A 185 13.18 -10.16 -12.17
CA TRP A 185 13.89 -9.46 -11.13
C TRP A 185 12.99 -9.28 -9.92
N ILE A 186 13.55 -9.43 -8.73
CA ILE A 186 12.91 -9.06 -7.46
C ILE A 186 13.79 -8.02 -6.78
N ALA A 187 13.17 -6.92 -6.32
CA ALA A 187 13.83 -5.93 -5.47
C ALA A 187 13.02 -5.73 -4.19
N TRP A 188 13.67 -5.33 -3.10
CA TRP A 188 13.04 -5.15 -1.79
C TRP A 188 13.92 -4.30 -0.88
N GLY A 189 13.43 -3.96 0.31
CA GLY A 189 14.28 -3.46 1.38
C GLY A 189 13.69 -2.30 2.17
N ASN A 190 14.28 -2.07 3.34
CA ASN A 190 14.09 -0.88 4.17
C ASN A 190 15.45 -0.28 4.51
N ARG A 191 15.60 1.03 4.28
CA ARG A 191 16.84 1.81 4.35
C ARG A 191 17.93 1.40 3.35
N GLN A 192 17.98 0.15 2.98
CA GLN A 192 18.84 -0.36 1.91
C GLN A 192 17.96 -1.10 0.91
N ALA A 193 18.18 -0.85 -0.37
CA ALA A 193 17.47 -1.53 -1.45
C ALA A 193 18.33 -2.63 -2.03
N TYR A 194 17.75 -3.80 -2.19
CA TYR A 194 18.38 -4.98 -2.76
C TYR A 194 17.65 -5.41 -4.03
N ILE A 195 18.38 -6.08 -4.92
CA ILE A 195 17.83 -6.71 -6.10
C ILE A 195 18.51 -8.06 -6.36
N ALA A 196 17.75 -9.01 -6.88
CA ALA A 196 18.24 -10.28 -7.36
C ALA A 196 17.45 -10.75 -8.59
N LYS A 197 18.00 -11.71 -9.34
CA LYS A 197 17.23 -12.45 -10.33
C LYS A 197 16.48 -13.61 -9.68
N LEU A 198 15.32 -13.95 -10.24
CA LEU A 198 14.62 -15.19 -9.93
C LEU A 198 14.89 -16.23 -11.01
N LYS A 199 15.03 -17.50 -10.60
CA LYS A 199 15.00 -18.63 -11.53
C LYS A 199 13.63 -18.73 -12.22
N PRO A 200 13.53 -19.40 -13.36
CA PRO A 200 12.25 -19.61 -14.05
C PRO A 200 11.15 -20.26 -13.22
N ASN A 201 11.50 -20.97 -12.15
CA ASN A 201 10.55 -21.58 -11.21
C ASN A 201 9.92 -20.56 -10.24
N MET A 202 10.39 -19.30 -10.23
CA MET A 202 9.85 -18.17 -9.45
C MET A 202 9.97 -18.28 -7.92
N ILE A 203 10.60 -19.34 -7.40
CA ILE A 203 10.72 -19.62 -5.96
C ILE A 203 12.17 -19.74 -5.48
N GLU A 204 13.14 -19.42 -6.34
CA GLU A 204 14.56 -19.44 -6.04
C GLU A 204 15.29 -18.25 -6.68
N MET A 205 16.34 -17.79 -6.00
CA MET A 205 17.24 -16.79 -6.56
C MET A 205 18.14 -17.39 -7.64
N ASP A 206 18.43 -16.60 -8.68
CA ASP A 206 19.36 -16.90 -9.76
C ASP A 206 20.57 -15.95 -9.68
N GLY A 207 21.50 -16.24 -8.79
CA GLY A 207 22.70 -15.44 -8.57
C GLY A 207 22.68 -14.63 -7.26
N PRO A 208 23.58 -13.64 -7.14
CA PRO A 208 23.77 -12.89 -5.89
C PRO A 208 22.66 -11.87 -5.64
N ILE A 209 22.45 -11.56 -4.37
CA ILE A 209 21.73 -10.37 -3.92
C ILE A 209 22.66 -9.16 -4.06
N THR A 210 22.23 -8.14 -4.77
CA THR A 210 23.01 -6.92 -5.05
C THR A 210 22.33 -5.72 -4.40
N GLU A 211 23.09 -4.90 -3.69
CA GLU A 211 22.61 -3.62 -3.17
C GLU A 211 22.49 -2.59 -4.30
N ILE A 212 21.36 -1.89 -4.36
CA ILE A 212 21.06 -0.87 -5.39
C ILE A 212 20.54 0.44 -4.78
N THR A 213 20.75 0.68 -3.52
CA THR A 213 20.17 1.79 -2.72
C THR A 213 20.31 3.15 -3.40
N PRO A 214 19.23 3.77 -3.90
CA PRO A 214 19.25 5.11 -4.44
C PRO A 214 19.22 6.17 -3.31
N PRO A 215 19.51 7.45 -3.61
CA PRO A 215 19.46 8.51 -2.62
C PRO A 215 18.12 8.60 -1.88
N HIS A 216 18.20 8.79 -0.56
CA HIS A 216 17.03 8.94 0.35
C HIS A 216 16.08 7.74 0.38
N PHE A 217 16.47 6.57 -0.11
CA PHE A 217 15.65 5.37 -0.04
C PHE A 217 15.29 5.06 1.42
N GLU A 218 14.01 4.88 1.67
CA GLU A 218 13.50 4.40 2.94
C GLU A 218 12.93 2.99 2.81
N GLU A 219 11.90 2.81 1.94
CA GLU A 219 11.23 1.52 1.73
C GLU A 219 10.37 1.52 0.45
N GLY A 220 9.48 0.56 0.28
CA GLY A 220 8.44 0.55 -0.74
C GLY A 220 8.96 0.65 -2.17
N PRO A 221 9.98 -0.12 -2.60
CA PRO A 221 10.43 -0.05 -3.98
C PRO A 221 9.36 -0.56 -4.94
N TRP A 222 9.22 0.12 -6.08
CA TRP A 222 8.45 -0.33 -7.23
C TRP A 222 9.33 -0.35 -8.46
N LEU A 223 9.65 -1.55 -8.94
CA LEU A 223 10.50 -1.76 -10.10
C LEU A 223 9.65 -1.90 -11.37
N HIS A 224 9.92 -1.09 -12.38
CA HIS A 224 9.31 -1.25 -13.70
C HIS A 224 10.23 -0.77 -14.80
N LYS A 225 9.88 -1.08 -16.06
CA LYS A 225 10.63 -0.66 -17.23
C LYS A 225 9.70 0.01 -18.24
N ARG A 226 10.17 1.09 -18.87
CA ARG A 226 9.46 1.77 -19.94
C ARG A 226 10.46 2.22 -20.98
N GLY A 227 10.33 1.68 -22.21
CA GLY A 227 11.32 1.85 -23.25
C GLY A 227 12.70 1.32 -22.83
N ALA A 228 13.73 2.13 -22.98
CA ALA A 228 15.10 1.76 -22.61
C ALA A 228 15.43 1.96 -21.12
N LEU A 229 14.52 2.58 -20.35
CA LEU A 229 14.77 2.95 -18.95
C LEU A 229 14.11 2.01 -17.97
N TRP A 230 14.89 1.59 -16.99
CA TRP A 230 14.40 1.03 -15.73
C TRP A 230 14.07 2.16 -14.77
N TYR A 231 13.03 1.97 -13.98
CA TYR A 231 12.57 2.89 -12.95
C TYR A 231 12.51 2.14 -11.63
N LEU A 232 13.05 2.76 -10.61
CA LEU A 232 12.85 2.38 -9.22
C LEU A 232 12.15 3.57 -8.56
N THR A 233 10.85 3.42 -8.30
CA THR A 233 10.04 4.38 -7.55
C THR A 233 9.92 3.88 -6.13
N TYR A 234 10.05 4.73 -5.12
CA TYR A 234 10.18 4.26 -3.73
C TYR A 234 9.71 5.30 -2.73
N ALA A 235 9.35 4.86 -1.53
CA ALA A 235 9.22 5.73 -0.38
C ALA A 235 10.60 6.25 0.01
N SER A 236 10.74 7.57 0.10
CA SER A 236 11.99 8.26 0.37
C SER A 236 11.88 9.15 1.59
N LEU A 237 12.95 9.23 2.39
CA LEU A 237 12.99 10.08 3.57
C LEU A 237 14.33 10.83 3.65
N ASP A 238 14.34 12.08 3.21
CA ASP A 238 15.42 13.02 3.53
C ASP A 238 15.20 13.59 4.93
N ARG A 239 15.77 12.93 5.94
CA ARG A 239 15.62 13.29 7.36
C ARG A 239 16.13 14.68 7.70
N SER A 240 16.87 15.34 6.79
CA SER A 240 17.30 16.72 6.97
C SER A 240 16.20 17.73 6.64
N LYS A 241 15.18 17.31 5.85
CA LYS A 241 14.10 18.16 5.35
C LYS A 241 12.72 17.73 5.81
N HIS A 242 12.48 16.42 5.94
CA HIS A 242 11.15 15.86 6.13
C HIS A 242 11.08 14.95 7.35
N ARG A 243 9.89 14.84 7.91
CA ARG A 243 9.57 13.90 9.01
C ARG A 243 8.80 12.69 8.52
N ASP A 244 8.08 12.85 7.41
CA ASP A 244 7.23 11.85 6.79
C ASP A 244 7.81 11.46 5.43
N GLU A 245 7.59 10.22 5.03
CA GLU A 245 8.03 9.68 3.75
C GLU A 245 7.35 10.39 2.59
N ARG A 246 8.08 10.48 1.48
CA ARG A 246 7.64 10.99 0.20
C ARG A 246 7.91 9.95 -0.87
N VAL A 247 7.32 10.08 -2.04
CA VAL A 247 7.69 9.23 -3.16
C VAL A 247 8.76 9.92 -3.99
N SER A 248 9.88 9.24 -4.16
CA SER A 248 10.94 9.61 -5.10
C SER A 248 11.15 8.53 -6.15
N TYR A 249 11.92 8.83 -7.18
CA TYR A 249 12.29 7.81 -8.14
C TYR A 249 13.70 8.01 -8.69
N ALA A 250 14.27 6.93 -9.18
CA ALA A 250 15.53 6.89 -9.90
C ALA A 250 15.36 6.10 -11.20
N THR A 251 16.21 6.37 -12.20
CA THR A 251 16.23 5.65 -13.47
C THR A 251 17.60 5.09 -13.75
N ALA A 252 17.66 3.99 -14.52
CA ALA A 252 18.88 3.35 -14.97
C ALA A 252 18.66 2.71 -16.36
N THR A 253 19.73 2.41 -17.05
CA THR A 253 19.69 1.58 -18.29
C THR A 253 19.86 0.09 -17.98
N ASN A 254 20.23 -0.25 -16.75
CA ASN A 254 20.42 -1.61 -16.26
C ASN A 254 19.78 -1.72 -14.86
N PRO A 255 19.05 -2.80 -14.53
CA PRO A 255 18.39 -2.94 -13.22
C PRO A 255 19.38 -3.02 -12.05
N LEU A 256 20.64 -3.36 -12.28
CA LEU A 256 21.70 -3.30 -11.28
C LEU A 256 22.31 -1.89 -11.12
N GLY A 257 21.81 -0.90 -11.86
CA GLY A 257 22.34 0.47 -11.87
C GLY A 257 23.49 0.70 -12.84
N PRO A 258 24.21 1.85 -12.73
CA PRO A 258 23.99 2.85 -11.70
C PRO A 258 22.64 3.56 -11.83
N TRP A 259 22.02 3.84 -10.69
CA TRP A 259 20.73 4.55 -10.62
C TRP A 259 20.94 6.06 -10.55
N THR A 260 20.25 6.79 -11.43
CA THR A 260 20.24 8.25 -11.43
C THR A 260 18.99 8.75 -10.73
N TYR A 261 19.15 9.42 -9.60
CA TYR A 261 18.07 10.08 -8.85
C TYR A 261 17.40 11.16 -9.71
N ARG A 262 16.08 11.18 -9.76
CA ARG A 262 15.28 12.09 -10.57
C ARG A 262 14.49 13.11 -9.75
N GLY A 263 14.46 12.95 -8.43
CA GLY A 263 13.74 13.84 -7.52
C GLY A 263 12.51 13.22 -6.90
N GLU A 264 11.80 14.02 -6.13
CA GLU A 264 10.53 13.68 -5.52
C GLU A 264 9.41 13.69 -6.59
N LEU A 265 8.59 12.66 -6.58
CA LEU A 265 7.43 12.50 -7.47
C LEU A 265 6.16 13.06 -6.84
N THR A 266 5.96 12.84 -5.54
CA THR A 266 4.82 13.36 -4.78
C THR A 266 5.15 13.51 -3.30
N GLU A 267 4.34 14.31 -2.62
CA GLU A 267 4.44 14.55 -1.19
C GLU A 267 4.03 13.33 -0.36
N SER A 268 4.18 13.44 0.98
CA SER A 268 3.72 12.44 1.94
C SER A 268 2.21 12.19 1.85
N GLY A 269 1.79 11.00 2.21
CA GLY A 269 0.38 10.68 2.37
C GLY A 269 -0.25 11.51 3.49
N LYS A 270 -1.43 12.10 3.22
CA LYS A 270 -2.13 12.91 4.20
C LYS A 270 -2.41 12.10 5.48
N TYR A 271 -1.95 12.62 6.63
CA TYR A 271 -2.05 11.99 7.96
C TYR A 271 -1.33 10.64 8.11
N SER A 272 -0.48 10.26 7.17
CA SER A 272 0.32 9.04 7.23
C SER A 272 1.80 9.38 7.27
N PHE A 273 2.56 8.72 8.17
CA PHE A 273 4.02 8.78 8.15
C PHE A 273 4.58 8.02 6.95
N THR A 274 4.00 6.85 6.63
CA THR A 274 4.42 6.01 5.50
C THR A 274 3.67 6.36 4.22
N ILE A 275 4.32 6.08 3.08
CA ILE A 275 3.72 6.11 1.75
C ILE A 275 4.29 4.96 0.92
N HIS A 276 3.47 4.28 0.10
CA HIS A 276 3.92 3.15 -0.70
C HIS A 276 3.45 3.30 -2.14
N PRO A 277 4.36 3.39 -3.14
CA PRO A 277 3.98 3.55 -4.54
C PRO A 277 3.70 2.21 -5.22
N GLY A 278 2.63 2.15 -6.00
CA GLY A 278 2.40 1.12 -7.01
C GLY A 278 2.12 1.78 -8.36
N ILE A 279 2.67 1.27 -9.47
CA ILE A 279 2.45 1.86 -10.79
C ILE A 279 1.90 0.81 -11.75
N ALA A 280 0.87 1.18 -12.51
CA ALA A 280 0.36 0.36 -13.60
C ALA A 280 0.01 1.21 -14.82
N GLU A 281 0.18 0.65 -16.00
CA GLU A 281 -0.40 1.16 -17.22
C GLU A 281 -1.69 0.38 -17.54
N PHE A 282 -2.80 1.07 -17.63
CA PHE A 282 -4.09 0.48 -17.92
C PHE A 282 -4.83 1.30 -18.98
N ARG A 283 -5.20 0.64 -20.08
CA ARG A 283 -5.89 1.27 -21.23
C ARG A 283 -5.16 2.52 -21.77
N GLY A 284 -3.83 2.44 -21.86
CA GLY A 284 -2.98 3.51 -22.40
C GLY A 284 -2.75 4.70 -21.47
N GLN A 285 -3.20 4.62 -20.21
CA GLN A 285 -2.93 5.62 -19.18
C GLN A 285 -2.15 4.99 -18.04
N SER A 286 -1.09 5.68 -17.57
CA SER A 286 -0.36 5.26 -16.37
C SER A 286 -1.02 5.84 -15.11
N TYR A 287 -1.00 5.06 -14.04
CA TYR A 287 -1.57 5.39 -12.75
C TYR A 287 -0.53 5.16 -11.65
N LEU A 288 -0.52 6.05 -10.66
CA LEU A 288 0.22 5.93 -9.42
C LEU A 288 -0.77 5.62 -8.30
N PHE A 289 -0.64 4.45 -7.71
CA PHE A 289 -1.36 4.04 -6.51
C PHE A 289 -0.51 4.39 -5.29
N LEU A 290 -1.16 4.84 -4.24
CA LEU A 290 -0.55 5.28 -3.00
C LEU A 290 -1.47 4.88 -1.83
N HIS A 291 -1.07 5.21 -0.61
CA HIS A 291 -1.97 5.25 0.53
C HIS A 291 -1.82 6.55 1.32
N ASN A 292 -2.85 6.90 2.06
CA ASN A 292 -2.85 7.95 3.07
C ASN A 292 -3.63 7.47 4.31
N ALA A 293 -3.81 8.31 5.32
CA ALA A 293 -4.63 8.00 6.48
C ALA A 293 -5.84 8.96 6.61
N ASN A 294 -6.47 9.32 5.48
CA ASN A 294 -7.57 10.28 5.42
C ASN A 294 -8.96 9.62 5.37
N LEU A 295 -9.08 8.38 5.83
CA LEU A 295 -10.35 7.64 5.90
C LEU A 295 -10.82 7.55 7.35
N ALA A 296 -12.13 7.67 7.56
CA ALA A 296 -12.78 7.31 8.81
C ALA A 296 -13.87 6.27 8.53
N ILE A 297 -13.92 5.20 9.33
CA ILE A 297 -14.93 4.14 9.26
C ILE A 297 -15.59 4.04 10.62
N GLY A 298 -16.87 4.41 10.70
CA GLY A 298 -17.56 4.52 11.98
C GLY A 298 -16.89 5.57 12.89
N ASP A 299 -16.48 5.16 14.08
CA ASP A 299 -15.78 5.98 15.06
C ASP A 299 -14.23 5.83 15.00
N MET A 300 -13.71 5.07 14.05
CA MET A 300 -12.28 4.86 13.83
C MET A 300 -11.75 5.80 12.75
N SER A 301 -10.89 6.73 13.14
CA SER A 301 -10.17 7.60 12.20
C SER A 301 -8.94 6.90 11.65
N GLY A 302 -8.49 7.36 10.48
CA GLY A 302 -7.21 6.96 9.90
C GLY A 302 -6.05 7.21 10.86
N ALA A 303 -5.03 6.38 10.75
CA ALA A 303 -3.79 6.42 11.53
C ALA A 303 -2.70 5.63 10.79
N ILE A 304 -1.51 5.52 11.38
CA ILE A 304 -0.38 4.78 10.80
C ILE A 304 -0.71 3.31 10.47
N GLY A 305 -1.58 2.66 11.23
CA GLY A 305 -2.06 1.29 10.98
C GLY A 305 -3.53 1.23 10.51
N ARG A 306 -4.07 2.34 10.02
CA ARG A 306 -5.42 2.48 9.44
C ARG A 306 -5.35 3.41 8.24
N ARG A 307 -4.68 2.93 7.20
CA ARG A 307 -4.42 3.65 5.95
C ARG A 307 -5.56 3.42 4.95
N ALA A 308 -5.54 4.13 3.85
CA ALA A 308 -6.52 4.00 2.79
C ALA A 308 -5.87 4.24 1.43
N VAL A 309 -6.11 3.31 0.52
CA VAL A 309 -5.52 3.35 -0.82
C VAL A 309 -6.13 4.44 -1.68
N THR A 310 -5.26 5.16 -2.38
CA THR A 310 -5.59 6.25 -3.31
C THR A 310 -4.97 5.98 -4.68
N VAL A 311 -5.45 6.68 -5.71
CA VAL A 311 -4.91 6.57 -7.07
C VAL A 311 -4.94 7.93 -7.76
N GLU A 312 -3.84 8.23 -8.48
CA GLU A 312 -3.70 9.41 -9.33
C GLU A 312 -3.24 9.02 -10.74
N ARG A 313 -3.50 9.89 -11.73
CA ARG A 313 -2.91 9.71 -13.05
C ARG A 313 -1.43 10.08 -13.04
N LEU A 314 -0.62 9.24 -13.67
CA LEU A 314 0.80 9.44 -13.84
C LEU A 314 1.10 9.80 -15.29
N TYR A 315 1.95 10.81 -15.49
CA TYR A 315 2.37 11.26 -16.81
C TYR A 315 3.89 11.25 -16.93
N TYR A 316 4.36 10.91 -18.11
CA TYR A 316 5.78 10.93 -18.45
C TYR A 316 6.06 12.07 -19.44
N ASN A 317 7.23 12.67 -19.32
CA ASN A 317 7.78 13.58 -20.31
C ASN A 317 8.39 12.81 -21.49
N PRO A 318 8.65 13.45 -22.64
CA PRO A 318 9.27 12.78 -23.79
C PRO A 318 10.66 12.18 -23.51
N ASP A 319 11.39 12.71 -22.54
CA ASP A 319 12.69 12.21 -22.09
C ASP A 319 12.61 11.02 -21.12
N GLY A 320 11.40 10.57 -20.81
CA GLY A 320 11.12 9.48 -19.86
C GLY A 320 11.03 9.89 -18.40
N THR A 321 11.29 11.16 -18.05
CA THR A 321 11.07 11.60 -16.66
C THR A 321 9.59 11.61 -16.30
N MET A 322 9.26 11.29 -15.04
CA MET A 322 7.89 11.38 -14.53
C MET A 322 7.56 12.83 -14.14
N ARG A 323 6.35 13.28 -14.44
CA ARG A 323 5.84 14.56 -13.98
C ARG A 323 5.44 14.46 -12.50
N PRO A 324 5.68 15.51 -11.70
CA PRO A 324 5.20 15.55 -10.32
C PRO A 324 3.70 15.27 -10.23
N VAL A 325 3.31 14.48 -9.23
CA VAL A 325 1.93 14.08 -8.98
C VAL A 325 1.40 14.81 -7.77
N VAL A 326 0.25 15.46 -7.92
CA VAL A 326 -0.49 16.07 -6.81
C VAL A 326 -1.54 15.08 -6.34
N GLN A 327 -1.50 14.71 -5.06
CA GLN A 327 -2.52 13.86 -4.45
C GLN A 327 -3.81 14.65 -4.24
N THR A 328 -4.94 14.10 -4.70
CA THR A 328 -6.24 14.77 -4.68
C THR A 328 -7.32 13.91 -4.05
N ASP A 329 -8.33 14.54 -3.47
CA ASP A 329 -9.55 13.82 -3.07
C ASP A 329 -10.38 13.39 -4.31
N ALA A 330 -10.14 14.02 -5.45
CA ALA A 330 -10.84 13.70 -6.71
C ALA A 330 -10.37 12.40 -7.35
N GLY A 331 -9.10 12.05 -7.23
CA GLY A 331 -8.54 10.84 -7.80
C GLY A 331 -8.78 10.71 -9.31
N VAL A 332 -9.34 9.58 -9.74
CA VAL A 332 -9.68 9.29 -11.14
C VAL A 332 -11.19 9.37 -11.33
N THR A 333 -11.72 10.57 -11.52
CA THR A 333 -13.16 10.82 -11.66
C THR A 333 -13.73 10.61 -13.07
N ALA A 334 -12.87 10.29 -14.05
CA ALA A 334 -13.28 9.92 -15.41
C ALA A 334 -12.70 8.55 -15.79
N PRO A 335 -13.41 7.71 -16.55
CA PRO A 335 -12.90 6.42 -16.99
C PRO A 335 -11.59 6.55 -17.76
N ALA A 336 -10.76 5.50 -17.70
CA ALA A 336 -9.63 5.38 -18.60
C ALA A 336 -10.16 5.28 -20.04
N THR A 337 -9.58 6.04 -20.96
CA THR A 337 -9.90 5.94 -22.39
C THR A 337 -9.41 4.59 -22.92
N ARG A 338 -10.17 4.00 -23.83
CA ARG A 338 -9.80 2.75 -24.53
C ARG A 338 -8.73 3.02 -25.58
#